data_24f0a951161a42bbbcd64fb8e0c1aece
#
_entry.id   24f0a951161a42bbbcd64fb8e0c1aece
#
_cell.length_a   1.000
_cell.length_b   1.000
_cell.length_c   1.000
_cell.angle_alpha   90.00
_cell.angle_beta   90.00
_cell.angle_gamma   90.00
#
_symmetry.space_group_name_H-M   'P 1'
#
loop_
_entity.id
_entity.type
_entity.pdbx_description
1 polymer ?
#
loop_
_entity_poly.entity_id
_entity_poly.type
_entity_poly.pdbx_seq_one_letter_code
_entity_poly.pdbx_strand_id
1 'polypeptide(L)'
;NVDTERVKKYIMNNNDEFPRLEGDLSKVTHAPRLSIGGYVNTLGKAQETGKISFQREDILFFETDRMGEFIVNTTRVINADPTVPEDLTRAEILGRKQAWEVFELLKTEVQGFENAELEFTGPFIGIRGSRQLKGSYTLTADDIVSCRDFDDTIACGGYPIDIHAPEGNAAAMYEKTKLSLEYGDIYHIPYRSLISDNVKNLITVGRCISASFEAQAAIRVSPIAGAVGHGGGVAAGICAVKDINVQDVDVIELRKELKKQGAFI
;
A
#
# COMPACT_ATOMS: atom_id res chain seq x y z
N ASN A 1 -15.57 -20.34 -2.77
CA ASN A 1 -16.09 -21.54 -2.05
C ASN A 1 -15.31 -21.77 -0.72
N VAL A 2 -14.87 -20.67 -0.06
CA VAL A 2 -14.23 -20.75 1.26
C VAL A 2 -15.30 -20.85 2.35
N ASP A 3 -15.11 -21.75 3.32
CA ASP A 3 -15.96 -21.84 4.51
C ASP A 3 -15.45 -20.84 5.57
N THR A 4 -16.00 -19.62 5.53
CA THR A 4 -15.61 -18.52 6.41
C THR A 4 -15.80 -18.87 7.90
N GLU A 5 -16.81 -19.62 8.27
CA GLU A 5 -17.05 -19.99 9.67
C GLU A 5 -16.01 -20.98 10.18
N ARG A 6 -15.55 -21.91 9.34
CA ARG A 6 -14.42 -22.78 9.69
C ARG A 6 -13.12 -22.01 9.80
N VAL A 7 -12.87 -21.03 8.92
CA VAL A 7 -11.72 -20.12 9.01
C VAL A 7 -11.74 -19.35 10.32
N LYS A 8 -12.85 -18.72 10.69
CA LYS A 8 -13.02 -18.01 11.97
C LYS A 8 -12.76 -18.91 13.17
N LYS A 9 -13.32 -20.12 13.15
CA LYS A 9 -13.11 -21.10 14.23
C LYS A 9 -11.63 -21.51 14.36
N TYR A 10 -10.94 -21.67 13.23
CA TYR A 10 -9.50 -21.96 13.24
C TYR A 10 -8.71 -20.80 13.86
N ILE A 11 -8.99 -19.56 13.46
CA ILE A 11 -8.33 -18.36 14.00
C ILE A 11 -8.50 -18.28 15.52
N MET A 12 -9.72 -18.49 16.01
CA MET A 12 -10.01 -18.44 17.45
C MET A 12 -9.26 -19.51 18.28
N ASN A 13 -8.92 -20.64 17.68
CA ASN A 13 -8.25 -21.75 18.35
C ASN A 13 -6.72 -21.77 18.17
N ASN A 14 -6.16 -20.91 17.31
CA ASN A 14 -4.74 -20.91 16.94
C ASN A 14 -4.17 -19.48 16.93
N ASN A 15 -4.26 -18.79 18.07
CA ASN A 15 -3.84 -17.38 18.17
C ASN A 15 -2.36 -17.15 17.84
N ASP A 16 -1.50 -18.13 18.02
CA ASP A 16 -0.08 -18.11 17.68
C ASP A 16 0.17 -17.98 16.17
N GLU A 17 -0.76 -18.42 15.36
CA GLU A 17 -0.75 -18.21 13.91
C GLU A 17 -1.13 -16.76 13.48
N PHE A 18 -1.69 -15.97 14.40
CA PHE A 18 -2.28 -14.65 14.10
C PHE A 18 -1.77 -13.54 15.05
N PRO A 19 -0.46 -13.29 15.11
CA PRO A 19 0.11 -12.34 16.07
C PRO A 19 -0.40 -10.91 15.93
N ARG A 20 -0.88 -10.51 14.73
CA ARG A 20 -1.47 -9.19 14.50
C ARG A 20 -2.80 -8.94 15.21
N LEU A 21 -3.44 -9.98 15.70
CA LEU A 21 -4.65 -9.84 16.53
C LEU A 21 -4.34 -9.39 17.96
N GLU A 22 -3.10 -9.59 18.44
CA GLU A 22 -2.69 -9.23 19.80
C GLU A 22 -3.63 -9.81 20.86
N GLY A 23 -4.25 -10.96 20.57
CA GLY A 23 -5.27 -11.60 21.41
C GLY A 23 -6.67 -11.00 21.32
N ASP A 24 -6.88 -9.95 20.53
CA ASP A 24 -8.22 -9.33 20.33
C ASP A 24 -9.05 -10.11 19.30
N LEU A 25 -9.81 -11.08 19.79
CA LEU A 25 -10.72 -11.87 18.95
C LEU A 25 -11.97 -11.13 18.50
N SER A 26 -12.23 -9.93 19.01
CA SER A 26 -13.38 -9.12 18.57
C SER A 26 -13.30 -8.77 17.07
N LYS A 27 -12.08 -8.61 16.57
CA LYS A 27 -11.79 -8.40 15.14
C LYS A 27 -12.22 -9.57 14.24
N VAL A 28 -12.42 -10.76 14.83
CA VAL A 28 -12.86 -11.96 14.12
C VAL A 28 -14.36 -12.20 14.30
N THR A 29 -14.84 -12.07 15.54
CA THR A 29 -16.22 -12.43 15.92
C THR A 29 -17.25 -11.36 15.58
N HIS A 30 -16.87 -10.08 15.67
CA HIS A 30 -17.80 -8.95 15.45
C HIS A 30 -17.60 -8.24 14.09
N ALA A 31 -16.53 -8.54 13.36
CA ALA A 31 -16.33 -7.95 12.04
C ALA A 31 -17.37 -8.45 11.05
N PRO A 32 -18.02 -7.56 10.27
CA PRO A 32 -18.98 -7.96 9.25
C PRO A 32 -18.33 -8.73 8.09
N ARG A 33 -17.02 -8.57 7.92
CA ARG A 33 -16.16 -9.25 6.95
C ARG A 33 -14.80 -9.52 7.57
N LEU A 34 -14.24 -10.67 7.25
CA LEU A 34 -12.93 -11.08 7.74
C LEU A 34 -11.82 -10.35 6.97
N SER A 35 -11.00 -9.56 7.67
CA SER A 35 -9.84 -8.86 7.12
C SER A 35 -8.67 -9.06 8.07
N ILE A 36 -7.73 -9.94 7.73
CA ILE A 36 -6.73 -10.42 8.68
C ILE A 36 -5.41 -10.79 8.01
N GLY A 37 -4.32 -10.70 8.77
CA GLY A 37 -3.02 -11.27 8.44
C GLY A 37 -2.63 -12.33 9.44
N GLY A 38 -2.14 -13.47 8.97
CA GLY A 38 -1.78 -14.58 9.83
C GLY A 38 -1.21 -15.78 9.09
N TYR A 39 -1.41 -16.97 9.67
CA TYR A 39 -0.81 -18.22 9.22
C TYR A 39 0.72 -18.17 9.21
N VAL A 40 1.30 -17.50 10.21
CA VAL A 40 2.75 -17.24 10.26
C VAL A 40 3.57 -18.54 10.37
N ASN A 41 3.14 -19.50 11.19
CA ASN A 41 3.82 -20.78 11.36
C ASN A 41 3.60 -21.70 10.14
N THR A 42 2.36 -21.73 9.63
CA THR A 42 1.99 -22.49 8.42
C THR A 42 2.81 -22.01 7.22
N LEU A 43 2.89 -20.70 7.01
CA LEU A 43 3.67 -20.08 5.92
C LEU A 43 5.18 -20.32 6.12
N GLY A 44 5.70 -20.13 7.34
CA GLY A 44 7.11 -20.34 7.66
C GLY A 44 7.54 -21.79 7.35
N LYS A 45 6.76 -22.78 7.79
CA LYS A 45 7.01 -24.20 7.47
C LYS A 45 6.97 -24.48 5.96
N ALA A 46 6.05 -23.84 5.23
CA ALA A 46 5.97 -23.98 3.78
C ALA A 46 7.19 -23.40 3.06
N GLN A 47 7.75 -22.31 3.58
CA GLN A 47 8.99 -21.71 3.09
C GLN A 47 10.20 -22.60 3.39
N GLU A 48 10.33 -23.13 4.61
CA GLU A 48 11.40 -24.05 5.00
C GLU A 48 11.41 -25.32 4.16
N THR A 49 10.25 -25.84 3.81
CA THR A 49 10.10 -27.05 2.98
C THR A 49 10.12 -26.79 1.48
N GLY A 50 10.23 -25.54 1.05
CA GLY A 50 10.29 -25.15 -0.37
C GLY A 50 8.93 -25.23 -1.10
N LYS A 51 7.81 -25.41 -0.38
CA LYS A 51 6.45 -25.32 -0.96
C LYS A 51 6.12 -23.88 -1.40
N ILE A 52 6.68 -22.88 -0.70
CA ILE A 52 6.61 -21.45 -1.05
C ILE A 52 8.03 -20.99 -1.41
N SER A 53 8.18 -20.44 -2.60
CA SER A 53 9.49 -20.08 -3.20
C SER A 53 9.97 -18.67 -2.85
N PHE A 54 9.23 -17.91 -2.05
CA PHE A 54 9.55 -16.52 -1.69
C PHE A 54 9.40 -16.29 -0.19
N GLN A 55 10.00 -15.20 0.30
CA GLN A 55 9.95 -14.83 1.72
C GLN A 55 8.80 -13.85 1.98
N ARG A 56 7.97 -14.18 2.97
CA ARG A 56 6.85 -13.38 3.46
C ARG A 56 6.58 -13.72 4.91
N GLU A 57 6.13 -12.74 5.69
CA GLU A 57 5.92 -12.88 7.13
C GLU A 57 4.57 -13.54 7.46
N ASP A 58 3.56 -13.23 6.67
CA ASP A 58 2.18 -13.68 6.88
C ASP A 58 1.37 -13.73 5.58
N ILE A 59 0.23 -14.37 5.64
CA ILE A 59 -0.78 -14.36 4.58
C ILE A 59 -1.81 -13.30 4.94
N LEU A 60 -1.95 -12.27 4.10
CA LEU A 60 -3.02 -11.29 4.20
C LEU A 60 -4.21 -11.73 3.35
N PHE A 61 -5.39 -11.80 3.94
CA PHE A 61 -6.61 -12.16 3.21
C PHE A 61 -7.80 -11.34 3.68
N PHE A 62 -8.67 -11.02 2.75
CA PHE A 62 -9.77 -10.09 2.91
C PHE A 62 -11.03 -10.68 2.29
N GLU A 63 -12.05 -10.94 3.11
CA GLU A 63 -13.35 -11.37 2.63
C GLU A 63 -14.02 -10.23 1.85
N THR A 64 -14.54 -10.54 0.66
CA THR A 64 -15.25 -9.57 -0.18
C THR A 64 -16.70 -9.40 0.29
N ASP A 65 -17.52 -8.69 -0.48
CA ASP A 65 -18.96 -8.59 -0.25
C ASP A 65 -19.71 -9.89 -0.63
N ARG A 66 -19.04 -10.83 -1.31
CA ARG A 66 -19.54 -12.16 -1.61
C ARG A 66 -19.08 -13.16 -0.56
N MET A 67 -20.02 -13.84 0.05
CA MET A 67 -19.72 -14.85 1.07
C MET A 67 -18.81 -15.96 0.50
N GLY A 68 -17.72 -16.26 1.20
CA GLY A 68 -16.77 -17.29 0.81
C GLY A 68 -15.82 -16.91 -0.33
N GLU A 69 -15.81 -15.64 -0.74
CA GLU A 69 -14.84 -15.08 -1.69
C GLU A 69 -13.82 -14.24 -0.95
N PHE A 70 -12.52 -14.47 -1.21
CA PHE A 70 -11.42 -13.79 -0.54
C PHE A 70 -10.42 -13.23 -1.55
N ILE A 71 -9.95 -12.01 -1.29
CA ILE A 71 -8.75 -11.45 -1.91
C ILE A 71 -7.56 -11.83 -1.04
N VAL A 72 -6.54 -12.44 -1.63
CA VAL A 72 -5.29 -12.79 -0.95
C VAL A 72 -4.16 -11.89 -1.45
N ASN A 73 -3.52 -11.18 -0.54
CA ASN A 73 -2.40 -10.27 -0.81
C ASN A 73 -1.14 -10.77 -0.07
N THR A 74 -0.41 -11.70 -0.69
CA THR A 74 0.72 -12.36 -0.04
C THR A 74 1.95 -12.41 -0.94
N THR A 75 1.78 -12.53 -2.26
CA THR A 75 2.89 -12.65 -3.20
C THR A 75 3.81 -11.43 -3.18
N ARG A 76 5.11 -11.67 -3.46
CA ARG A 76 6.13 -10.63 -3.43
C ARG A 76 7.28 -10.96 -4.37
N VAL A 77 7.54 -10.10 -5.33
CA VAL A 77 8.73 -10.16 -6.18
C VAL A 77 9.68 -9.04 -5.79
N ILE A 78 10.90 -9.40 -5.45
CA ILE A 78 12.00 -8.49 -5.10
C ILE A 78 13.04 -8.44 -6.22
N ASN A 79 13.96 -7.48 -6.15
CA ASN A 79 15.06 -7.33 -7.11
C ASN A 79 14.57 -7.25 -8.57
N ALA A 80 13.50 -6.47 -8.79
CA ALA A 80 12.97 -6.15 -10.11
C ALA A 80 12.94 -4.63 -10.27
N ASP A 81 13.57 -4.11 -11.32
CA ASP A 81 13.48 -2.71 -11.71
C ASP A 81 12.25 -2.53 -12.62
N PRO A 82 11.19 -1.87 -12.17
CA PRO A 82 9.99 -1.70 -12.98
C PRO A 82 10.18 -0.73 -14.17
N THR A 83 11.35 -0.14 -14.34
CA THR A 83 11.70 0.66 -15.51
C THR A 83 12.35 -0.16 -16.62
N VAL A 84 12.65 -1.45 -16.36
CA VAL A 84 13.23 -2.40 -17.28
C VAL A 84 12.16 -3.41 -17.72
N PRO A 85 11.80 -3.47 -19.01
CA PRO A 85 10.71 -4.35 -19.50
C PRO A 85 10.92 -5.83 -19.20
N GLU A 86 12.17 -6.30 -19.29
CA GLU A 86 12.56 -7.68 -19.00
C GLU A 86 12.32 -8.05 -17.55
N ASP A 87 12.62 -7.13 -16.62
CA ASP A 87 12.35 -7.29 -15.20
C ASP A 87 10.85 -7.33 -14.90
N LEU A 88 10.06 -6.48 -15.55
CA LEU A 88 8.60 -6.52 -15.43
C LEU A 88 8.04 -7.86 -15.91
N THR A 89 8.49 -8.35 -17.07
CA THR A 89 8.07 -9.65 -17.61
C THR A 89 8.45 -10.79 -16.65
N ARG A 90 9.66 -10.79 -16.15
CA ARG A 90 10.12 -11.78 -15.15
C ARG A 90 9.28 -11.70 -13.88
N ALA A 91 8.98 -10.50 -13.40
CA ALA A 91 8.20 -10.28 -12.19
C ALA A 91 6.74 -10.75 -12.35
N GLU A 92 6.12 -10.54 -13.53
CA GLU A 92 4.78 -11.08 -13.84
C GLU A 92 4.76 -12.61 -13.79
N ILE A 93 5.73 -13.27 -14.42
CA ILE A 93 5.84 -14.74 -14.42
C ILE A 93 6.01 -15.27 -13.00
N LEU A 94 6.93 -14.68 -12.22
CA LEU A 94 7.19 -15.08 -10.85
C LEU A 94 6.00 -14.83 -9.94
N GLY A 95 5.36 -13.66 -10.05
CA GLY A 95 4.20 -13.30 -9.24
C GLY A 95 3.02 -14.25 -9.45
N ARG A 96 2.77 -14.67 -10.69
CA ARG A 96 1.72 -15.68 -11.00
C ARG A 96 2.07 -17.06 -10.46
N LYS A 97 3.33 -17.47 -10.53
CA LYS A 97 3.79 -18.71 -9.92
C LYS A 97 3.61 -18.68 -8.41
N GLN A 98 4.01 -17.60 -7.76
CA GLN A 98 3.81 -17.40 -6.33
C GLN A 98 2.33 -17.41 -5.93
N ALA A 99 1.44 -16.81 -6.73
CA ALA A 99 0.00 -16.83 -6.48
C ALA A 99 -0.54 -18.27 -6.49
N TRP A 100 -0.04 -19.09 -7.40
CA TRP A 100 -0.40 -20.52 -7.45
C TRP A 100 0.14 -21.29 -6.23
N GLU A 101 1.38 -21.06 -5.83
CA GLU A 101 1.98 -21.66 -4.63
C GLU A 101 1.16 -21.33 -3.37
N VAL A 102 0.73 -20.06 -3.21
CA VAL A 102 -0.10 -19.64 -2.08
C VAL A 102 -1.48 -20.28 -2.14
N PHE A 103 -2.10 -20.35 -3.31
CA PHE A 103 -3.38 -21.03 -3.49
C PHE A 103 -3.32 -22.50 -3.09
N GLU A 104 -2.32 -23.24 -3.55
CA GLU A 104 -2.11 -24.64 -3.18
C GLU A 104 -1.85 -24.82 -1.68
N LEU A 105 -1.07 -23.93 -1.06
CA LEU A 105 -0.85 -23.93 0.39
C LEU A 105 -2.18 -23.73 1.14
N LEU A 106 -2.96 -22.72 0.77
CA LEU A 106 -4.25 -22.46 1.42
C LEU A 106 -5.19 -23.66 1.28
N LYS A 107 -5.30 -24.22 0.10
CA LYS A 107 -6.19 -25.35 -0.19
C LYS A 107 -5.82 -26.63 0.56
N THR A 108 -4.54 -26.89 0.76
CA THR A 108 -4.03 -28.13 1.35
C THR A 108 -3.78 -28.07 2.85
N GLU A 109 -3.45 -26.89 3.39
CA GLU A 109 -2.97 -26.76 4.78
C GLU A 109 -3.92 -25.89 5.64
N VAL A 110 -4.86 -25.14 5.01
CA VAL A 110 -5.68 -24.18 5.74
C VAL A 110 -7.14 -24.60 5.82
N GLN A 111 -7.62 -24.81 7.07
CA GLN A 111 -9.02 -25.20 7.29
C GLN A 111 -10.00 -24.16 6.77
N GLY A 112 -10.99 -24.62 6.02
CA GLY A 112 -12.00 -23.78 5.38
C GLY A 112 -11.69 -23.45 3.92
N PHE A 113 -10.44 -23.70 3.44
CA PHE A 113 -10.05 -23.48 2.05
C PHE A 113 -10.02 -24.73 1.18
N GLU A 114 -10.37 -25.90 1.72
CA GLU A 114 -10.28 -27.19 1.01
C GLU A 114 -11.05 -27.23 -0.31
N ASN A 115 -12.17 -26.51 -0.37
CA ASN A 115 -13.03 -26.39 -1.55
C ASN A 115 -12.83 -25.07 -2.31
N ALA A 116 -11.80 -24.32 -1.97
CA ALA A 116 -11.49 -23.06 -2.65
C ALA A 116 -11.07 -23.30 -4.11
N GLU A 117 -11.40 -22.34 -4.94
CA GLU A 117 -10.98 -22.27 -6.34
C GLU A 117 -10.29 -20.93 -6.59
N LEU A 118 -9.23 -20.93 -7.38
CA LEU A 118 -8.58 -19.70 -7.79
C LEU A 118 -9.36 -19.09 -8.96
N GLU A 119 -10.15 -18.06 -8.71
CA GLU A 119 -10.94 -17.41 -9.73
C GLU A 119 -10.08 -16.62 -10.73
N PHE A 120 -9.20 -15.77 -10.20
CA PHE A 120 -8.26 -14.99 -11.02
C PHE A 120 -7.09 -14.46 -10.18
N THR A 121 -6.05 -14.02 -10.85
CA THR A 121 -4.98 -13.20 -10.27
C THR A 121 -5.14 -11.76 -10.75
N GLY A 122 -4.50 -10.80 -10.09
CA GLY A 122 -4.47 -9.42 -10.58
C GLY A 122 -4.05 -9.35 -12.06
N PRO A 123 -4.62 -8.43 -12.87
CA PRO A 123 -4.32 -8.33 -14.30
C PRO A 123 -2.84 -8.02 -14.55
N PHE A 124 -2.21 -7.26 -13.65
CA PHE A 124 -0.81 -6.87 -13.69
C PHE A 124 -0.18 -6.95 -12.32
N ILE A 125 1.16 -7.08 -12.28
CA ILE A 125 1.91 -7.00 -11.03
C ILE A 125 1.76 -5.62 -10.40
N GLY A 126 1.64 -5.57 -9.07
CA GLY A 126 1.52 -4.33 -8.29
C GLY A 126 2.87 -3.64 -8.13
N ILE A 127 3.19 -2.67 -8.98
CA ILE A 127 4.41 -1.86 -8.87
C ILE A 127 4.26 -0.88 -7.71
N ARG A 128 5.12 -0.99 -6.70
CA ARG A 128 5.10 -0.12 -5.51
C ARG A 128 5.76 1.24 -5.74
N GLY A 129 6.76 1.30 -6.58
CA GLY A 129 7.45 2.52 -6.94
C GLY A 129 8.37 2.30 -8.14
N SER A 130 8.69 3.37 -8.88
CA SER A 130 9.60 3.36 -10.02
C SER A 130 10.30 4.72 -10.10
N ARG A 131 10.17 5.43 -11.21
CA ARG A 131 10.67 6.80 -11.35
C ARG A 131 9.87 7.77 -10.50
N GLN A 132 10.57 8.72 -9.91
CA GLN A 132 9.98 9.84 -9.17
C GLN A 132 10.43 11.17 -9.77
N LEU A 133 9.60 12.18 -9.61
CA LEU A 133 9.95 13.54 -9.97
C LEU A 133 11.11 14.04 -9.10
N LYS A 134 12.05 14.78 -9.69
CA LYS A 134 12.90 15.69 -8.94
C LYS A 134 12.14 17.02 -8.82
N GLY A 135 11.37 17.14 -7.75
CA GLY A 135 10.47 18.26 -7.51
C GLY A 135 11.15 19.47 -6.89
N SER A 136 10.43 20.58 -6.87
CA SER A 136 10.83 21.81 -6.17
C SER A 136 10.92 21.59 -4.65
N TYR A 137 10.23 20.58 -4.14
CA TYR A 137 10.37 20.07 -2.77
C TYR A 137 10.37 18.53 -2.79
N THR A 138 11.20 17.92 -1.96
CA THR A 138 11.18 16.46 -1.74
C THR A 138 10.59 16.17 -0.36
N LEU A 139 9.41 15.55 -0.33
CA LEU A 139 8.78 15.12 0.92
C LEU A 139 9.65 14.07 1.61
N THR A 140 9.94 14.25 2.89
CA THR A 140 10.89 13.42 3.66
C THR A 140 10.19 12.56 4.71
N ALA A 141 10.89 11.57 5.25
CA ALA A 141 10.42 10.81 6.40
C ALA A 141 10.13 11.69 7.61
N ASP A 142 11.00 12.69 7.86
CA ASP A 142 10.83 13.63 8.97
C ASP A 142 9.56 14.48 8.83
N ASP A 143 9.19 14.88 7.61
CA ASP A 143 7.93 15.59 7.35
C ASP A 143 6.71 14.72 7.70
N ILE A 144 6.78 13.43 7.37
CA ILE A 144 5.72 12.45 7.69
C ILE A 144 5.59 12.29 9.20
N VAL A 145 6.70 11.95 9.88
CA VAL A 145 6.71 11.61 11.31
C VAL A 145 6.40 12.82 12.20
N SER A 146 6.87 14.01 11.81
CA SER A 146 6.56 15.25 12.54
C SER A 146 5.19 15.84 12.22
N CYS A 147 4.42 15.20 11.34
CA CYS A 147 3.15 15.73 10.85
C CYS A 147 3.26 17.19 10.37
N ARG A 148 4.37 17.48 9.65
CA ARG A 148 4.69 18.84 9.24
C ARG A 148 3.58 19.45 8.41
N ASP A 149 3.13 20.64 8.78
CA ASP A 149 2.21 21.46 8.00
C ASP A 149 2.98 22.28 6.92
N PHE A 150 2.30 22.53 5.80
CA PHE A 150 2.83 23.34 4.70
C PHE A 150 1.78 24.33 4.23
N ASP A 151 2.22 25.55 3.92
CA ASP A 151 1.33 26.59 3.38
C ASP A 151 0.66 26.18 2.07
N ASP A 152 1.35 25.32 1.31
CA ASP A 152 0.91 24.77 0.02
C ASP A 152 0.39 23.32 0.10
N THR A 153 -0.12 22.89 1.25
CA THR A 153 -0.75 21.57 1.42
C THR A 153 -1.90 21.36 0.44
N ILE A 154 -1.87 20.24 -0.31
CA ILE A 154 -2.90 19.84 -1.29
C ILE A 154 -3.55 18.50 -0.99
N ALA A 155 -2.98 17.73 -0.11
CA ALA A 155 -3.50 16.45 0.34
C ALA A 155 -2.97 16.13 1.73
N CYS A 156 -3.69 15.27 2.45
CA CYS A 156 -3.28 14.75 3.75
C CYS A 156 -3.24 13.21 3.75
N GLY A 157 -2.49 12.64 4.67
CA GLY A 157 -2.41 11.21 4.90
C GLY A 157 -2.21 10.87 6.37
N GLY A 158 -2.68 9.69 6.78
CA GLY A 158 -2.48 9.12 8.12
C GLY A 158 -1.97 7.68 8.05
N TYR A 159 -1.51 7.22 6.87
CA TYR A 159 -0.96 5.88 6.73
C TYR A 159 0.52 5.89 7.14
N PRO A 160 0.96 4.95 8.00
CA PRO A 160 2.35 4.93 8.48
C PRO A 160 3.35 4.59 7.37
N ILE A 161 4.62 4.82 7.66
CA ILE A 161 5.71 4.42 6.77
C ILE A 161 5.77 2.88 6.74
N ASP A 162 5.35 2.29 5.63
CA ASP A 162 5.23 0.84 5.42
C ASP A 162 6.36 0.33 4.51
N ILE A 163 7.50 0.02 5.13
CA ILE A 163 8.66 -0.56 4.45
C ILE A 163 8.77 -2.03 4.82
N HIS A 164 8.79 -2.89 3.81
CA HIS A 164 9.11 -4.29 3.96
C HIS A 164 10.57 -4.52 3.59
N ALA A 165 11.31 -5.19 4.48
CA ALA A 165 12.68 -5.56 4.21
C ALA A 165 12.78 -6.45 2.95
N PRO A 166 13.77 -6.22 2.09
CA PRO A 166 13.99 -7.04 0.87
C PRO A 166 14.14 -8.53 1.20
N GLU A 167 14.69 -8.84 2.35
CA GLU A 167 15.07 -10.20 2.79
C GLU A 167 13.94 -10.95 3.49
N GLY A 168 12.78 -10.34 3.66
CA GLY A 168 11.59 -10.99 4.22
C GLY A 168 11.60 -11.21 5.74
N ASN A 169 12.64 -10.81 6.45
CA ASN A 169 12.73 -10.96 7.90
C ASN A 169 12.08 -9.79 8.63
N ALA A 170 11.17 -10.11 9.56
CA ALA A 170 10.56 -9.13 10.47
C ALA A 170 11.60 -8.37 11.32
N ALA A 171 12.79 -8.92 11.52
CA ALA A 171 13.90 -8.26 12.21
C ALA A 171 14.50 -7.07 11.45
N ALA A 172 14.27 -6.98 10.16
CA ALA A 172 14.62 -5.82 9.34
C ALA A 172 13.45 -4.83 9.21
N MET A 173 12.41 -4.95 10.01
CA MET A 173 11.53 -3.81 10.24
C MET A 173 12.42 -2.72 10.80
N TYR A 174 12.69 -1.72 9.98
CA TYR A 174 13.20 -0.42 10.41
C TYR A 174 12.72 -0.19 11.83
N GLU A 175 13.63 0.17 12.76
CA GLU A 175 13.29 0.37 14.16
C GLU A 175 11.94 1.09 14.21
N LYS A 176 10.89 0.33 14.44
CA LYS A 176 9.48 0.78 14.44
C LYS A 176 9.26 2.01 15.31
N THR A 177 10.18 2.24 16.24
CA THR A 177 10.10 3.27 17.26
C THR A 177 10.45 4.69 16.78
N LYS A 178 11.10 4.85 15.63
CA LYS A 178 11.53 6.19 15.15
C LYS A 178 10.73 6.73 13.96
N LEU A 179 9.96 5.89 13.26
CA LEU A 179 9.22 6.26 12.05
C LEU A 179 7.73 5.88 12.15
N SER A 180 7.18 5.82 13.36
CA SER A 180 5.77 5.52 13.58
C SER A 180 4.95 6.79 13.76
N LEU A 181 3.76 6.80 13.16
CA LEU A 181 2.69 7.74 13.48
C LEU A 181 1.89 7.20 14.65
N GLU A 182 1.39 8.08 15.52
CA GLU A 182 0.40 7.73 16.53
C GLU A 182 -1.01 7.64 15.90
N TYR A 183 -1.92 7.01 16.61
CA TYR A 183 -3.31 6.93 16.13
C TYR A 183 -3.94 8.33 16.09
N GLY A 184 -4.36 8.73 14.90
CA GLY A 184 -4.95 10.06 14.66
C GLY A 184 -4.01 11.10 14.08
N ASP A 185 -2.72 10.79 13.98
CA ASP A 185 -1.73 11.65 13.34
C ASP A 185 -2.03 11.81 11.84
N ILE A 186 -1.85 13.05 11.38
CA ILE A 186 -2.11 13.43 9.99
C ILE A 186 -0.93 14.25 9.47
N TYR A 187 -0.28 13.76 8.45
CA TYR A 187 0.77 14.50 7.73
C TYR A 187 0.23 15.16 6.47
N HIS A 188 0.94 16.16 6.00
CA HIS A 188 0.54 17.00 4.88
C HIS A 188 1.47 16.81 3.68
N ILE A 189 0.92 16.94 2.46
CA ILE A 189 1.65 16.79 1.20
C ILE A 189 1.61 18.13 0.47
N PRO A 190 2.79 18.77 0.26
CA PRO A 190 2.85 20.09 -0.34
C PRO A 190 2.74 20.04 -1.88
N TYR A 191 2.16 21.06 -2.49
CA TYR A 191 2.07 21.22 -3.94
C TYR A 191 3.44 21.17 -4.63
N ARG A 192 4.45 21.77 -4.01
CA ARG A 192 5.84 21.81 -4.53
C ARG A 192 6.47 20.43 -4.76
N SER A 193 5.93 19.37 -4.16
CA SER A 193 6.38 18.00 -4.43
C SER A 193 5.84 17.42 -5.74
N LEU A 194 4.86 18.10 -6.38
CA LEU A 194 4.22 17.69 -7.63
C LEU A 194 4.84 18.35 -8.86
N ILE A 195 5.57 19.46 -8.70
CA ILE A 195 6.14 20.27 -9.76
C ILE A 195 7.66 20.31 -9.69
N SER A 196 8.31 20.71 -10.77
CA SER A 196 9.77 20.82 -10.86
C SER A 196 10.20 22.18 -11.39
N ASP A 197 11.30 22.70 -10.86
CA ASP A 197 11.90 23.94 -11.36
C ASP A 197 12.61 23.75 -12.72
N ASN A 198 12.95 22.50 -13.07
CA ASN A 198 13.71 22.16 -14.26
C ASN A 198 12.81 21.85 -15.49
N VAL A 199 11.54 21.51 -15.27
CA VAL A 199 10.60 21.16 -16.34
C VAL A 199 9.35 21.99 -16.18
N LYS A 200 9.13 22.91 -17.12
CA LYS A 200 7.95 23.77 -17.12
C LYS A 200 6.69 22.98 -17.49
N ASN A 201 5.59 23.39 -16.91
CA ASN A 201 4.25 22.90 -17.26
C ASN A 201 4.04 21.39 -17.11
N LEU A 202 4.75 20.78 -16.16
CA LEU A 202 4.62 19.38 -15.79
C LEU A 202 4.15 19.25 -14.33
N ILE A 203 3.06 18.53 -14.13
CA ILE A 203 2.59 18.06 -12.82
C ILE A 203 2.71 16.54 -12.78
N THR A 204 3.31 16.00 -11.73
CA THR A 204 3.27 14.57 -11.43
C THR A 204 2.40 14.31 -10.21
N VAL A 205 1.66 13.21 -10.23
CA VAL A 205 0.73 12.85 -9.14
C VAL A 205 0.86 11.40 -8.72
N GLY A 206 0.23 11.04 -7.60
CA GLY A 206 0.22 9.69 -7.09
C GLY A 206 1.60 9.27 -6.57
N ARG A 207 2.06 8.07 -6.95
CA ARG A 207 3.30 7.47 -6.45
C ARG A 207 4.60 8.06 -7.02
N CYS A 208 4.49 8.92 -8.02
CA CYS A 208 5.63 9.49 -8.75
C CYS A 208 6.03 10.89 -8.29
N ILE A 209 5.37 11.45 -7.27
CA ILE A 209 5.74 12.76 -6.73
C ILE A 209 7.13 12.71 -6.10
N SER A 210 7.72 13.87 -5.89
CA SER A 210 9.04 14.01 -5.27
C SER A 210 8.97 13.67 -3.78
N ALA A 211 9.48 12.51 -3.40
CA ALA A 211 9.51 12.03 -2.03
C ALA A 211 10.75 11.17 -1.77
N SER A 212 11.23 11.11 -0.52
CA SER A 212 12.21 10.11 -0.11
C SER A 212 11.61 8.70 -0.21
N PHE A 213 12.45 7.68 -0.17
CA PHE A 213 11.99 6.29 -0.20
C PHE A 213 10.99 5.97 0.93
N GLU A 214 11.28 6.46 2.13
CA GLU A 214 10.46 6.27 3.32
C GLU A 214 9.13 7.04 3.20
N ALA A 215 9.17 8.31 2.80
CA ALA A 215 7.96 9.11 2.60
C ALA A 215 7.08 8.49 1.49
N GLN A 216 7.69 8.01 0.40
CA GLN A 216 6.98 7.30 -0.66
C GLN A 216 6.26 6.04 -0.14
N ALA A 217 6.85 5.33 0.82
CA ALA A 217 6.22 4.16 1.43
C ALA A 217 4.93 4.52 2.21
N ALA A 218 4.80 5.72 2.74
CA ALA A 218 3.59 6.21 3.40
C ALA A 218 2.52 6.70 2.40
N ILE A 219 2.93 7.44 1.36
CA ILE A 219 1.98 8.13 0.47
C ILE A 219 1.48 7.29 -0.71
N ARG A 220 2.06 6.10 -0.95
CA ARG A 220 1.74 5.25 -2.12
C ARG A 220 0.41 4.51 -2.05
N VAL A 221 -0.26 4.50 -0.90
CA VAL A 221 -1.56 3.83 -0.75
C VAL A 221 -2.65 4.55 -1.54
N SER A 222 -3.59 3.80 -2.10
CA SER A 222 -4.55 4.31 -3.08
C SER A 222 -5.35 5.54 -2.64
N PRO A 223 -5.86 5.64 -1.39
CA PRO A 223 -6.60 6.83 -0.97
C PRO A 223 -5.75 8.10 -0.98
N ILE A 224 -4.50 8.02 -0.50
CA ILE A 224 -3.58 9.16 -0.45
C ILE A 224 -3.12 9.53 -1.86
N ALA A 225 -2.75 8.53 -2.68
CA ALA A 225 -2.40 8.77 -4.08
C ALA A 225 -3.55 9.40 -4.87
N GLY A 226 -4.80 9.02 -4.56
CA GLY A 226 -6.01 9.64 -5.13
C GLY A 226 -6.18 11.08 -4.68
N ALA A 227 -5.96 11.40 -3.40
CA ALA A 227 -6.01 12.77 -2.88
C ALA A 227 -4.95 13.67 -3.53
N VAL A 228 -3.72 13.15 -3.72
CA VAL A 228 -2.66 13.85 -4.47
C VAL A 228 -3.08 14.08 -5.92
N GLY A 229 -3.72 13.07 -6.55
CA GLY A 229 -4.29 13.19 -7.90
C GLY A 229 -5.35 14.27 -8.00
N HIS A 230 -6.23 14.38 -6.99
CA HIS A 230 -7.22 15.46 -6.90
C HIS A 230 -6.54 16.83 -6.83
N GLY A 231 -5.56 17.00 -5.93
CA GLY A 231 -4.78 18.24 -5.82
C GLY A 231 -4.12 18.68 -7.12
N GLY A 232 -3.42 17.76 -7.78
CA GLY A 232 -2.78 18.02 -9.06
C GLY A 232 -3.76 18.29 -10.20
N GLY A 233 -4.90 17.58 -10.23
CA GLY A 233 -5.97 17.77 -11.22
C GLY A 233 -6.62 19.15 -11.13
N VAL A 234 -6.92 19.61 -9.90
CA VAL A 234 -7.48 20.98 -9.68
C VAL A 234 -6.46 22.03 -10.08
N ALA A 235 -5.19 21.86 -9.73
CA ALA A 235 -4.12 22.78 -10.16
C ALA A 235 -4.01 22.87 -11.69
N ALA A 236 -4.03 21.72 -12.37
CA ALA A 236 -4.02 21.69 -13.84
C ALA A 236 -5.23 22.39 -14.44
N GLY A 237 -6.42 22.22 -13.85
CA GLY A 237 -7.64 22.92 -14.26
C GLY A 237 -7.51 24.44 -14.12
N ILE A 238 -6.98 24.95 -13.00
CA ILE A 238 -6.71 26.37 -12.78
C ILE A 238 -5.74 26.88 -13.86
N CYS A 239 -4.66 26.17 -14.14
CA CYS A 239 -3.68 26.53 -15.15
C CYS A 239 -4.32 26.66 -16.55
N ALA A 240 -5.14 25.69 -16.92
CA ALA A 240 -5.80 25.67 -18.21
C ALA A 240 -6.81 26.82 -18.39
N VAL A 241 -7.55 27.19 -17.34
CA VAL A 241 -8.52 28.27 -17.35
C VAL A 241 -7.84 29.64 -17.39
N LYS A 242 -6.71 29.78 -16.69
CA LYS A 242 -6.01 31.06 -16.55
C LYS A 242 -4.86 31.29 -17.57
N ASP A 243 -4.54 30.24 -18.34
CA ASP A 243 -3.39 30.24 -19.29
C ASP A 243 -2.06 30.55 -18.56
N ILE A 244 -1.82 29.89 -17.42
CA ILE A 244 -0.60 30.04 -16.63
C ILE A 244 0.16 28.71 -16.53
N ASN A 245 1.47 28.77 -16.21
CA ASN A 245 2.24 27.55 -15.93
C ASN A 245 1.91 27.00 -14.56
N VAL A 246 2.17 25.72 -14.37
CA VAL A 246 1.96 25.01 -13.09
C VAL A 246 2.80 25.57 -11.95
N GLN A 247 3.93 26.21 -12.26
CA GLN A 247 4.79 26.88 -11.29
C GLN A 247 4.20 28.21 -10.78
N ASP A 248 3.26 28.81 -11.54
CA ASP A 248 2.66 30.11 -11.27
C ASP A 248 1.30 29.99 -10.57
N VAL A 249 0.91 28.78 -10.14
CA VAL A 249 -0.35 28.53 -9.43
C VAL A 249 -0.38 29.26 -8.10
N ASP A 250 -1.41 30.06 -7.88
CA ASP A 250 -1.71 30.62 -6.56
C ASP A 250 -2.22 29.49 -5.65
N VAL A 251 -1.38 29.10 -4.70
CA VAL A 251 -1.70 27.99 -3.75
C VAL A 251 -2.85 28.34 -2.81
N ILE A 252 -3.11 29.61 -2.54
CA ILE A 252 -4.26 30.03 -1.72
C ILE A 252 -5.54 29.75 -2.48
N GLU A 253 -5.59 30.11 -3.75
CA GLU A 253 -6.72 29.81 -4.63
C GLU A 253 -6.91 28.30 -4.82
N LEU A 254 -5.82 27.56 -5.07
CA LEU A 254 -5.84 26.11 -5.21
C LEU A 254 -6.44 25.44 -3.97
N ARG A 255 -5.96 25.79 -2.78
CA ARG A 255 -6.48 25.26 -1.50
C ARG A 255 -7.94 25.64 -1.26
N LYS A 256 -8.36 26.85 -1.64
CA LYS A 256 -9.75 27.29 -1.55
C LYS A 256 -10.66 26.44 -2.43
N GLU A 257 -10.24 26.16 -3.67
CA GLU A 257 -11.02 25.34 -4.59
C GLU A 257 -11.09 23.87 -4.11
N LEU A 258 -9.98 23.31 -3.64
CA LEU A 258 -9.93 21.99 -3.06
C LEU A 258 -10.89 21.83 -1.86
N LYS A 259 -10.88 22.78 -0.92
CA LYS A 259 -11.82 22.80 0.22
C LYS A 259 -13.28 22.89 -0.21
N LYS A 260 -13.58 23.69 -1.23
CA LYS A 260 -14.94 23.80 -1.81
C LYS A 260 -15.40 22.47 -2.41
N GLN A 261 -14.48 21.66 -2.93
CA GLN A 261 -14.73 20.32 -3.46
C GLN A 261 -14.73 19.22 -2.39
N GLY A 262 -14.59 19.58 -1.11
CA GLY A 262 -14.63 18.65 0.02
C GLY A 262 -13.30 17.98 0.37
N ALA A 263 -12.17 18.47 -0.18
CA ALA A 263 -10.86 17.97 0.21
C ALA A 263 -10.58 18.30 1.70
N PHE A 264 -10.04 17.31 2.40
CA PHE A 264 -9.53 17.47 3.75
C PHE A 264 -8.05 17.89 3.67
N ILE A 265 -7.79 19.20 3.88
CA ILE A 265 -6.45 19.83 3.84
C ILE A 265 -6.34 21.02 4.77
#